data_6711ed5c92ea3220257e259d937c0606
#
_entry.id   6711ed5c92ea3220257e259d937c0606
#
_cell.length_a   1.000
_cell.length_b   1.000
_cell.length_c   1.000
_cell.angle_alpha   90.00
_cell.angle_beta   90.00
_cell.angle_gamma   90.00
#
_symmetry.space_group_name_H-M   'P 1'
#
loop_
_entity.id
_entity.type
_entity.pdbx_description
1 polymer ?
#
loop_
_entity_poly.entity_id
_entity_poly.type
_entity_poly.pdbx_seq_one_letter_code
_entity_poly.pdbx_strand_id
1 'polypeptide(L)'
;MLRKGVVIPAHPLALDARRQLDPRRQRALARYYLDAGAGGLAVGVHTTQFAVREAGLYQPVLELAMHAAAEWCQRPIVMIAGLVGRTHQAVQEAQTARGVGYHAGLLSLAAMKGASEDELIEHARAVAEEIPLVGFYLQPAVGGIVLSAAFWRRFAAIENVAAIKIAPFNRYRTLDVVRGVVEAGATARVTLYTGNDDHIIPDLVTPYKVPSKGDFTTVRIRGGLLGHWSVWVRNAVELLEQAQAAAAARVVPADLLALDSQVTDCNAAIFDVANNFHGVITGCHEILRRQGLLEGIWCLDPGESLGPGQKEEIDRVYAAYPHLNDDAFVRQNLARWLA
;
A
#
# COMPACT_ATOMS: atom_id res chain seq x y z
N MET A 1 -13.28 -10.21 -0.62
CA MET A 1 -12.36 -9.65 -1.59
C MET A 1 -10.92 -9.72 -1.09
N LEU A 2 -10.56 -9.18 0.06
CA LEU A 2 -9.18 -9.27 0.62
C LEU A 2 -8.61 -10.70 0.59
N ARG A 3 -9.40 -11.70 0.94
CA ARG A 3 -8.96 -13.11 0.96
C ARG A 3 -8.62 -13.71 -0.40
N LYS A 4 -9.19 -13.16 -1.49
CA LYS A 4 -8.83 -13.55 -2.86
C LYS A 4 -7.42 -13.05 -3.21
N GLY A 5 -6.99 -11.94 -2.62
CA GLY A 5 -5.78 -11.22 -2.98
C GLY A 5 -6.02 -10.30 -4.17
N VAL A 6 -5.74 -9.02 -3.98
CA VAL A 6 -5.95 -7.97 -4.99
C VAL A 6 -4.82 -6.95 -4.96
N VAL A 7 -4.69 -6.18 -6.03
CA VAL A 7 -3.86 -4.97 -6.08
C VAL A 7 -4.58 -3.84 -5.36
N ILE A 8 -3.93 -3.22 -4.39
CA ILE A 8 -4.44 -2.06 -3.66
C ILE A 8 -3.40 -0.94 -3.78
N PRO A 9 -3.58 0.00 -4.72
CA PRO A 9 -2.72 1.18 -4.81
C PRO A 9 -2.77 2.02 -3.54
N ALA A 10 -1.60 2.49 -3.10
CA ALA A 10 -1.49 3.53 -2.08
C ALA A 10 -1.69 4.88 -2.78
N HIS A 11 -2.87 5.46 -2.60
CA HIS A 11 -3.37 6.58 -3.42
C HIS A 11 -2.59 7.87 -3.19
N PRO A 12 -1.89 8.46 -4.18
CA PRO A 12 -1.20 9.74 -4.05
C PRO A 12 -2.16 10.92 -3.93
N LEU A 13 -1.63 12.05 -3.45
CA LEU A 13 -2.34 13.32 -3.37
C LEU A 13 -2.07 14.16 -4.62
N ALA A 14 -3.12 14.54 -5.32
CA ALA A 14 -3.03 15.46 -6.45
C ALA A 14 -3.11 16.92 -5.98
N LEU A 15 -2.07 17.69 -6.23
CA LEU A 15 -2.00 19.11 -5.91
C LEU A 15 -1.77 19.95 -7.17
N ASP A 16 -2.23 21.21 -7.14
CA ASP A 16 -1.90 22.22 -8.11
C ASP A 16 -0.56 22.93 -7.79
N ALA A 17 -0.11 23.84 -8.64
CA ALA A 17 1.13 24.59 -8.45
C ALA A 17 1.14 25.50 -7.20
N ARG A 18 -0.01 25.76 -6.61
CA ARG A 18 -0.16 26.48 -5.33
C ARG A 18 -0.23 25.53 -4.14
N ARG A 19 0.01 24.23 -4.37
CA ARG A 19 -0.12 23.14 -3.38
C ARG A 19 -1.51 23.02 -2.76
N GLN A 20 -2.54 23.41 -3.53
CA GLN A 20 -3.92 23.18 -3.19
C GLN A 20 -4.40 21.86 -3.80
N LEU A 21 -5.31 21.17 -3.12
CA LEU A 21 -5.91 19.95 -3.65
C LEU A 21 -6.50 20.21 -5.04
N ASP A 22 -6.13 19.38 -6.01
CA ASP A 22 -6.76 19.32 -7.34
C ASP A 22 -7.82 18.19 -7.36
N PRO A 23 -9.10 18.53 -7.14
CA PRO A 23 -10.14 17.51 -7.06
C PRO A 23 -10.37 16.77 -8.38
N ARG A 24 -10.09 17.42 -9.51
CA ARG A 24 -10.24 16.81 -10.83
C ARG A 24 -9.22 15.71 -11.04
N ARG A 25 -7.96 15.97 -10.75
CA ARG A 25 -6.89 14.99 -10.88
C ARG A 25 -6.95 13.93 -9.78
N GLN A 26 -7.39 14.29 -8.59
CA GLN A 26 -7.61 13.33 -7.51
C GLN A 26 -8.67 12.28 -7.90
N ARG A 27 -9.77 12.71 -8.55
CA ARG A 27 -10.76 11.78 -9.13
C ARG A 27 -10.20 10.98 -10.28
N ALA A 28 -9.41 11.61 -11.16
CA ALA A 28 -8.79 10.93 -12.30
C ALA A 28 -7.85 9.80 -11.85
N LEU A 29 -7.08 9.99 -10.77
CA LEU A 29 -6.26 8.94 -10.19
C LEU A 29 -7.11 7.75 -9.71
N ALA A 30 -8.20 8.00 -8.99
CA ALA A 30 -9.09 6.92 -8.56
C ALA A 30 -9.69 6.16 -9.76
N ARG A 31 -10.15 6.87 -10.79
CA ARG A 31 -10.69 6.29 -12.02
C ARG A 31 -9.65 5.44 -12.76
N TYR A 32 -8.41 5.94 -12.86
CA TYR A 32 -7.29 5.20 -13.43
C TYR A 32 -7.07 3.86 -12.71
N TYR A 33 -6.97 3.87 -11.38
CA TYR A 33 -6.75 2.67 -10.60
C TYR A 33 -7.88 1.64 -10.77
N LEU A 34 -9.10 2.11 -10.79
CA LEU A 34 -10.28 1.25 -10.97
C LEU A 34 -10.31 0.60 -12.37
N ASP A 35 -10.03 1.37 -13.41
CA ASP A 35 -9.99 0.86 -14.79
C ASP A 35 -8.77 -0.03 -15.04
N ALA A 36 -7.64 0.24 -14.37
CA ALA A 36 -6.48 -0.64 -14.39
C ALA A 36 -6.74 -2.02 -13.78
N GLY A 37 -7.83 -2.18 -12.99
CA GLY A 37 -8.22 -3.45 -12.40
C GLY A 37 -7.90 -3.58 -10.91
N ALA A 38 -7.48 -2.50 -10.25
CA ALA A 38 -7.23 -2.51 -8.80
C ALA A 38 -8.46 -3.01 -8.04
N GLY A 39 -8.26 -3.95 -7.09
CA GLY A 39 -9.35 -4.50 -6.27
C GLY A 39 -9.66 -3.69 -5.02
N GLY A 40 -8.93 -2.61 -4.79
CA GLY A 40 -9.18 -1.68 -3.70
C GLY A 40 -8.36 -0.41 -3.84
N LEU A 41 -8.63 0.58 -2.98
CA LEU A 41 -7.86 1.82 -2.87
C LEU A 41 -7.49 2.05 -1.41
N ALA A 42 -6.22 2.41 -1.13
CA ALA A 42 -5.77 2.84 0.18
C ALA A 42 -5.53 4.35 0.16
N VAL A 43 -6.32 5.11 0.90
CA VAL A 43 -6.35 6.59 0.87
C VAL A 43 -6.02 7.15 2.24
N GLY A 44 -5.38 8.33 2.33
CA GLY A 44 -4.92 8.90 3.59
C GLY A 44 -3.69 8.19 4.17
N VAL A 45 -3.01 7.37 3.36
CA VAL A 45 -1.80 6.61 3.70
C VAL A 45 -0.53 7.42 3.41
N HIS A 46 0.65 6.82 3.52
CA HIS A 46 1.94 7.52 3.35
C HIS A 46 2.02 8.28 2.01
N THR A 47 1.67 7.66 0.89
CA THR A 47 1.70 8.32 -0.44
C THR A 47 0.66 9.44 -0.59
N THR A 48 -0.42 9.41 0.20
CA THR A 48 -1.37 10.54 0.28
C THR A 48 -0.80 11.71 1.10
N GLN A 49 0.37 11.53 1.69
CA GLN A 49 1.07 12.43 2.61
C GLN A 49 0.34 12.58 3.96
N PHE A 50 1.01 12.25 5.04
CA PHE A 50 0.39 12.33 6.38
C PHE A 50 -0.03 13.75 6.76
N ALA A 51 0.65 14.77 6.18
CA ALA A 51 0.35 16.19 6.35
C ALA A 51 -1.04 16.62 5.85
N VAL A 52 -1.79 15.75 5.14
CA VAL A 52 -3.21 16.02 4.79
C VAL A 52 -4.07 16.31 6.03
N ARG A 53 -3.62 15.87 7.22
CA ARG A 53 -4.31 16.07 8.48
C ARG A 53 -4.20 17.50 8.98
N GLU A 54 -2.97 17.99 9.05
CA GLU A 54 -2.68 19.39 9.42
C GLU A 54 -3.26 20.37 8.39
N ALA A 55 -3.30 19.97 7.11
CA ALA A 55 -3.92 20.75 6.05
C ALA A 55 -5.46 20.70 6.03
N GLY A 56 -6.10 19.92 6.92
CA GLY A 56 -7.55 19.74 6.93
C GLY A 56 -8.11 18.98 5.72
N LEU A 57 -7.27 18.25 4.99
CA LEU A 57 -7.64 17.56 3.76
C LEU A 57 -7.96 16.07 3.96
N TYR A 58 -7.81 15.53 5.17
CA TYR A 58 -8.01 14.09 5.39
C TYR A 58 -9.40 13.62 4.96
N GLN A 59 -10.45 14.16 5.55
CA GLN A 59 -11.83 13.81 5.21
C GLN A 59 -12.18 14.15 3.74
N PRO A 60 -11.88 15.35 3.21
CA PRO A 60 -12.14 15.67 1.80
C PRO A 60 -11.52 14.70 0.80
N VAL A 61 -10.29 14.24 1.03
CA VAL A 61 -9.62 13.27 0.13
C VAL A 61 -10.26 11.88 0.23
N LEU A 62 -10.65 11.45 1.43
CA LEU A 62 -11.40 10.20 1.61
C LEU A 62 -12.75 10.24 0.86
N GLU A 63 -13.50 11.34 0.99
CA GLU A 63 -14.79 11.53 0.31
C GLU A 63 -14.65 11.54 -1.20
N LEU A 64 -13.66 12.27 -1.74
CA LEU A 64 -13.40 12.29 -3.19
C LEU A 64 -13.11 10.91 -3.76
N ALA A 65 -12.29 10.10 -3.09
CA ALA A 65 -11.97 8.76 -3.55
C ALA A 65 -13.18 7.82 -3.45
N MET A 66 -13.98 7.94 -2.39
CA MET A 66 -15.19 7.14 -2.20
C MET A 66 -16.24 7.48 -3.26
N HIS A 67 -16.50 8.77 -3.51
CA HIS A 67 -17.44 9.22 -4.54
C HIS A 67 -16.99 8.78 -5.92
N ALA A 68 -15.70 8.99 -6.27
CA ALA A 68 -15.16 8.55 -7.55
C ALA A 68 -15.31 7.03 -7.74
N ALA A 69 -15.10 6.25 -6.68
CA ALA A 69 -15.27 4.81 -6.72
C ALA A 69 -16.72 4.39 -6.91
N ALA A 70 -17.66 5.01 -6.19
CA ALA A 70 -19.08 4.71 -6.28
C ALA A 70 -19.68 5.09 -7.65
N GLU A 71 -19.26 6.22 -8.23
CA GLU A 71 -19.74 6.69 -9.53
C GLU A 71 -19.15 5.90 -10.70
N TRP A 72 -17.88 5.48 -10.60
CA TRP A 72 -17.11 4.93 -11.72
C TRP A 72 -17.11 3.41 -11.78
N CYS A 73 -17.15 2.72 -10.63
CA CYS A 73 -16.90 1.29 -10.55
C CYS A 73 -18.14 0.50 -10.17
N GLN A 74 -18.60 -0.39 -11.05
CA GLN A 74 -19.76 -1.27 -10.80
C GLN A 74 -19.37 -2.61 -10.12
N ARG A 75 -18.07 -2.94 -10.07
CA ARG A 75 -17.60 -4.15 -9.40
C ARG A 75 -17.30 -3.88 -7.92
N PRO A 76 -17.40 -4.87 -7.04
CA PRO A 76 -16.98 -4.71 -5.66
C PRO A 76 -15.50 -4.32 -5.57
N ILE A 77 -15.17 -3.37 -4.68
CA ILE A 77 -13.81 -2.95 -4.35
C ILE A 77 -13.67 -2.77 -2.83
N VAL A 78 -12.45 -2.77 -2.34
CA VAL A 78 -12.15 -2.52 -0.93
C VAL A 78 -11.59 -1.11 -0.77
N MET A 79 -12.25 -0.29 0.05
CA MET A 79 -11.77 1.04 0.43
C MET A 79 -11.10 0.96 1.80
N ILE A 80 -9.83 1.37 1.88
CA ILE A 80 -9.02 1.33 3.10
C ILE A 80 -8.57 2.76 3.41
N ALA A 81 -8.87 3.25 4.61
CA ALA A 81 -8.41 4.55 5.09
C ALA A 81 -7.11 4.39 5.88
N GLY A 82 -6.11 5.25 5.64
CA GLY A 82 -4.96 5.36 6.52
C GLY A 82 -5.37 5.97 7.86
N LEU A 83 -4.94 5.36 8.96
CA LEU A 83 -5.18 5.82 10.32
C LEU A 83 -3.83 6.09 10.99
N VAL A 84 -3.67 7.26 11.59
CA VAL A 84 -2.42 7.66 12.24
C VAL A 84 -2.67 8.35 13.58
N GLY A 85 -1.60 8.70 14.27
CA GLY A 85 -1.67 9.45 15.51
C GLY A 85 -1.76 8.56 16.74
N ARG A 86 -1.88 9.20 17.90
CA ARG A 86 -2.13 8.52 19.17
C ARG A 86 -3.58 8.04 19.24
N THR A 87 -3.93 7.23 20.23
CA THR A 87 -5.20 6.51 20.30
C THR A 87 -6.43 7.40 20.06
N HIS A 88 -6.52 8.55 20.67
CA HIS A 88 -7.64 9.47 20.49
C HIS A 88 -7.78 9.91 19.01
N GLN A 89 -6.69 10.33 18.36
CA GLN A 89 -6.72 10.74 16.96
C GLN A 89 -7.06 9.55 16.04
N ALA A 90 -6.40 8.39 16.23
CA ALA A 90 -6.64 7.22 15.41
C ALA A 90 -8.09 6.72 15.50
N VAL A 91 -8.72 6.80 16.68
CA VAL A 91 -10.14 6.50 16.89
C VAL A 91 -11.02 7.51 16.13
N GLN A 92 -10.73 8.81 16.21
CA GLN A 92 -11.48 9.83 15.48
C GLN A 92 -11.37 9.65 13.95
N GLU A 93 -10.17 9.34 13.46
CA GLU A 93 -9.95 9.03 12.03
C GLU A 93 -10.71 7.76 11.60
N ALA A 94 -10.77 6.74 12.47
CA ALA A 94 -11.52 5.52 12.21
C ALA A 94 -13.04 5.80 12.14
N GLN A 95 -13.56 6.62 13.04
CA GLN A 95 -14.97 7.05 13.02
C GLN A 95 -15.30 7.86 11.76
N THR A 96 -14.43 8.79 11.37
CA THR A 96 -14.55 9.56 10.13
C THR A 96 -14.55 8.63 8.92
N ALA A 97 -13.59 7.72 8.83
CA ALA A 97 -13.47 6.77 7.71
C ALA A 97 -14.71 5.87 7.62
N ARG A 98 -15.20 5.34 8.76
CA ARG A 98 -16.43 4.56 8.81
C ARG A 98 -17.63 5.39 8.35
N GLY A 99 -17.73 6.65 8.80
CA GLY A 99 -18.81 7.58 8.41
C GLY A 99 -18.83 7.87 6.90
N VAL A 100 -17.68 7.95 6.26
CA VAL A 100 -17.55 8.11 4.80
C VAL A 100 -17.85 6.79 4.05
N GLY A 101 -17.83 5.64 4.73
CA GLY A 101 -18.15 4.33 4.14
C GLY A 101 -16.94 3.46 3.83
N TYR A 102 -15.76 3.75 4.39
CA TYR A 102 -14.59 2.89 4.25
C TYR A 102 -14.79 1.54 4.94
N HIS A 103 -14.22 0.48 4.34
CA HIS A 103 -14.40 -0.89 4.79
C HIS A 103 -13.39 -1.32 5.87
N ALA A 104 -12.22 -0.65 5.92
CA ALA A 104 -11.16 -0.96 6.88
C ALA A 104 -10.22 0.24 7.08
N GLY A 105 -9.50 0.24 8.19
CA GLY A 105 -8.45 1.20 8.50
C GLY A 105 -7.05 0.56 8.47
N LEU A 106 -6.10 1.15 7.74
CA LEU A 106 -4.67 0.80 7.77
C LEU A 106 -4.01 1.56 8.92
N LEU A 107 -3.79 0.88 10.03
CA LEU A 107 -3.29 1.50 11.26
C LEU A 107 -1.76 1.64 11.25
N SER A 108 -1.27 2.87 11.22
CA SER A 108 0.14 3.20 11.41
C SER A 108 0.46 3.39 12.90
N LEU A 109 1.48 2.70 13.39
CA LEU A 109 1.96 2.83 14.77
C LEU A 109 3.08 3.86 14.93
N ALA A 110 3.47 4.60 13.87
CA ALA A 110 4.61 5.51 13.88
C ALA A 110 4.52 6.59 14.98
N ALA A 111 3.33 7.12 15.26
CA ALA A 111 3.10 8.11 16.32
C ALA A 111 3.22 7.54 17.74
N MET A 112 3.25 6.20 17.88
CA MET A 112 3.41 5.49 19.15
C MET A 112 4.85 5.03 19.39
N LYS A 113 5.83 5.60 18.68
CA LYS A 113 7.25 5.29 18.86
C LYS A 113 7.67 5.48 20.32
N GLY A 114 8.29 4.45 20.89
CA GLY A 114 8.68 4.41 22.31
C GLY A 114 7.63 3.81 23.26
N ALA A 115 6.41 3.54 22.80
CA ALA A 115 5.43 2.80 23.57
C ALA A 115 5.80 1.30 23.69
N SER A 116 5.38 0.68 24.76
CA SER A 116 5.49 -0.76 24.96
C SER A 116 4.57 -1.53 23.99
N GLU A 117 4.87 -2.82 23.75
CA GLU A 117 3.96 -3.66 22.95
C GLU A 117 2.56 -3.79 23.57
N ASP A 118 2.44 -3.70 24.90
CA ASP A 118 1.14 -3.69 25.58
C ASP A 118 0.32 -2.46 25.21
N GLU A 119 0.92 -1.28 25.29
CA GLU A 119 0.26 -0.03 24.89
C GLU A 119 -0.10 -0.03 23.40
N LEU A 120 0.76 -0.60 22.53
CA LEU A 120 0.46 -0.72 21.10
C LEU A 120 -0.72 -1.66 20.83
N ILE A 121 -0.87 -2.74 21.59
CA ILE A 121 -2.01 -3.66 21.47
C ILE A 121 -3.30 -3.01 21.98
N GLU A 122 -3.27 -2.30 23.12
CA GLU A 122 -4.43 -1.57 23.64
C GLU A 122 -4.86 -0.44 22.65
N HIS A 123 -3.89 0.27 22.09
CA HIS A 123 -4.15 1.22 21.00
C HIS A 123 -4.85 0.57 19.80
N ALA A 124 -4.34 -0.57 19.33
CA ALA A 124 -4.95 -1.29 18.21
C ALA A 124 -6.36 -1.80 18.53
N ARG A 125 -6.61 -2.27 19.77
CA ARG A 125 -7.94 -2.69 20.21
C ARG A 125 -8.95 -1.56 20.20
N ALA A 126 -8.58 -0.41 20.76
CA ALA A 126 -9.46 0.77 20.78
C ALA A 126 -9.86 1.21 19.36
N VAL A 127 -8.93 1.19 18.41
CA VAL A 127 -9.24 1.52 17.01
C VAL A 127 -10.07 0.43 16.33
N ALA A 128 -9.82 -0.85 16.67
CA ALA A 128 -10.58 -1.98 16.13
C ALA A 128 -12.06 -2.00 16.55
N GLU A 129 -12.42 -1.33 17.63
CA GLU A 129 -13.82 -1.16 18.04
C GLU A 129 -14.62 -0.28 17.05
N GLU A 130 -13.92 0.60 16.33
CA GLU A 130 -14.54 1.53 15.40
C GLU A 130 -14.63 1.03 13.96
N ILE A 131 -13.59 0.35 13.47
CA ILE A 131 -13.50 -0.10 12.07
C ILE A 131 -12.63 -1.37 11.97
N PRO A 132 -12.91 -2.30 11.04
CA PRO A 132 -12.01 -3.43 10.77
C PRO A 132 -10.59 -2.95 10.47
N LEU A 133 -9.57 -3.59 11.07
CA LEU A 133 -8.19 -3.18 10.92
C LEU A 133 -7.43 -3.95 9.86
N VAL A 134 -6.60 -3.22 9.12
CA VAL A 134 -5.43 -3.71 8.43
C VAL A 134 -4.20 -3.28 9.23
N GLY A 135 -3.46 -4.22 9.80
CA GLY A 135 -2.20 -3.92 10.47
C GLY A 135 -1.16 -3.42 9.49
N PHE A 136 -0.27 -2.54 9.93
CA PHE A 136 0.79 -2.00 9.08
C PHE A 136 2.16 -2.18 9.74
N TYR A 137 2.95 -3.13 9.23
CA TYR A 137 4.35 -3.24 9.61
C TYR A 137 5.19 -2.34 8.70
N LEU A 138 5.33 -1.09 9.09
CA LEU A 138 6.12 -0.08 8.35
C LEU A 138 7.62 -0.29 8.61
N GLN A 139 8.45 -0.07 7.58
CA GLN A 139 9.90 -0.15 7.73
C GLN A 139 10.45 0.97 8.64
N PRO A 140 11.48 0.68 9.47
CA PRO A 140 12.05 1.66 10.39
C PRO A 140 12.66 2.89 9.72
N ALA A 141 13.18 2.77 8.49
CA ALA A 141 13.79 3.88 7.75
C ALA A 141 12.81 5.04 7.48
N VAL A 142 11.51 4.74 7.39
CA VAL A 142 10.46 5.74 7.17
C VAL A 142 9.51 5.86 8.38
N GLY A 143 10.04 5.64 9.60
CA GLY A 143 9.33 5.88 10.85
C GLY A 143 8.63 4.67 11.47
N GLY A 144 8.83 3.45 10.95
CA GLY A 144 8.28 2.24 11.53
C GLY A 144 8.92 1.84 12.86
N ILE A 145 8.24 0.95 13.58
CA ILE A 145 8.67 0.38 14.86
C ILE A 145 9.03 -1.10 14.63
N VAL A 146 10.11 -1.57 15.25
CA VAL A 146 10.44 -3.00 15.25
C VAL A 146 9.50 -3.73 16.19
N LEU A 147 8.76 -4.71 15.67
CA LEU A 147 7.73 -5.45 16.38
C LEU A 147 8.07 -6.94 16.39
N SER A 148 7.84 -7.59 17.56
CA SER A 148 8.15 -9.01 17.75
C SER A 148 7.09 -9.94 17.14
N ALA A 149 7.42 -11.22 16.96
CA ALA A 149 6.43 -12.25 16.61
C ALA A 149 5.31 -12.35 17.68
N ALA A 150 5.65 -12.12 18.95
CA ALA A 150 4.69 -12.09 20.06
C ALA A 150 3.68 -10.94 19.91
N PHE A 151 4.15 -9.75 19.49
CA PHE A 151 3.27 -8.65 19.15
C PHE A 151 2.28 -9.05 18.05
N TRP A 152 2.77 -9.61 16.93
CA TRP A 152 1.92 -9.98 15.79
C TRP A 152 0.94 -11.10 16.14
N ARG A 153 1.30 -12.02 17.03
CA ARG A 153 0.36 -13.02 17.58
C ARG A 153 -0.78 -12.34 18.34
N ARG A 154 -0.47 -11.39 19.21
CA ARG A 154 -1.46 -10.63 19.99
C ARG A 154 -2.33 -9.74 19.10
N PHE A 155 -1.72 -9.08 18.12
CA PHE A 155 -2.42 -8.23 17.15
C PHE A 155 -3.38 -9.07 16.29
N ALA A 156 -2.92 -10.19 15.75
CA ALA A 156 -3.76 -11.10 14.96
C ALA A 156 -4.89 -11.75 15.80
N ALA A 157 -4.76 -11.82 17.12
CA ALA A 157 -5.82 -12.31 18.01
C ALA A 157 -6.96 -11.30 18.21
N ILE A 158 -6.78 -10.01 17.88
CA ILE A 158 -7.86 -9.02 17.92
C ILE A 158 -8.91 -9.41 16.87
N GLU A 159 -10.17 -9.56 17.29
CA GLU A 159 -11.23 -10.15 16.46
C GLU A 159 -11.47 -9.37 15.15
N ASN A 160 -11.47 -8.05 15.22
CA ASN A 160 -11.76 -7.17 14.08
C ASN A 160 -10.52 -6.82 13.23
N VAL A 161 -9.43 -7.59 13.33
CA VAL A 161 -8.29 -7.50 12.39
C VAL A 161 -8.57 -8.36 11.16
N ALA A 162 -8.70 -7.74 10.00
CA ALA A 162 -9.03 -8.39 8.72
C ALA A 162 -7.79 -8.76 7.89
N ALA A 163 -6.72 -7.95 7.98
CA ALA A 163 -5.49 -8.17 7.20
C ALA A 163 -4.26 -7.57 7.91
N ILE A 164 -3.07 -7.90 7.39
CA ILE A 164 -1.81 -7.25 7.77
C ILE A 164 -1.04 -6.92 6.49
N LYS A 165 -0.67 -5.64 6.32
CA LYS A 165 0.32 -5.16 5.35
C LYS A 165 1.71 -5.34 5.93
N ILE A 166 2.54 -6.14 5.25
CA ILE A 166 3.90 -6.49 5.67
C ILE A 166 4.88 -5.67 4.82
N ALA A 167 5.48 -4.65 5.41
CA ALA A 167 6.37 -3.71 4.73
C ALA A 167 7.64 -3.37 5.52
N PRO A 168 8.28 -4.30 6.25
CA PRO A 168 9.52 -4.00 6.96
C PRO A 168 10.78 -4.01 6.08
N PHE A 169 10.70 -4.39 4.82
CA PHE A 169 11.82 -4.63 3.89
C PHE A 169 12.89 -5.55 4.50
N ASN A 170 12.43 -6.55 5.23
CA ASN A 170 13.28 -7.48 5.96
C ASN A 170 12.60 -8.85 6.08
N ARG A 171 13.23 -9.88 5.54
CA ARG A 171 12.64 -11.24 5.46
C ARG A 171 12.44 -11.87 6.83
N TYR A 172 13.34 -11.63 7.78
CA TYR A 172 13.19 -12.14 9.15
C TYR A 172 11.92 -11.57 9.81
N ARG A 173 11.68 -10.27 9.66
CA ARG A 173 10.49 -9.60 10.20
C ARG A 173 9.21 -10.00 9.47
N THR A 174 9.29 -10.26 8.16
CA THR A 174 8.18 -10.86 7.40
C THR A 174 7.77 -12.20 8.02
N LEU A 175 8.75 -13.06 8.34
CA LEU A 175 8.49 -14.33 9.00
C LEU A 175 7.89 -14.17 10.40
N ASP A 176 8.27 -13.15 11.16
CA ASP A 176 7.69 -12.88 12.48
C ASP A 176 6.18 -12.59 12.39
N VAL A 177 5.74 -11.85 11.37
CA VAL A 177 4.30 -11.63 11.11
C VAL A 177 3.60 -12.94 10.77
N VAL A 178 4.18 -13.71 9.83
CA VAL A 178 3.58 -14.99 9.40
C VAL A 178 3.45 -15.95 10.59
N ARG A 179 4.51 -16.08 11.43
CA ARG A 179 4.50 -16.89 12.65
C ARG A 179 3.43 -16.41 13.63
N GLY A 180 3.38 -15.09 13.87
CA GLY A 180 2.39 -14.51 14.78
C GLY A 180 0.96 -14.84 14.39
N VAL A 181 0.62 -14.76 13.09
CA VAL A 181 -0.72 -15.10 12.58
C VAL A 181 -1.02 -16.59 12.72
N VAL A 182 -0.04 -17.46 12.48
CA VAL A 182 -0.20 -18.93 12.66
C VAL A 182 -0.39 -19.27 14.14
N GLU A 183 0.45 -18.72 15.02
CA GLU A 183 0.39 -18.97 16.47
C GLU A 183 -0.91 -18.44 17.10
N ALA A 184 -1.48 -17.37 16.55
CA ALA A 184 -2.79 -16.85 16.94
C ALA A 184 -3.97 -17.73 16.46
N GLY A 185 -3.73 -18.73 15.61
CA GLY A 185 -4.79 -19.49 14.95
C GLY A 185 -5.65 -18.64 13.99
N ALA A 186 -5.13 -17.52 13.53
CA ALA A 186 -5.88 -16.49 12.79
C ALA A 186 -5.80 -16.61 11.26
N THR A 187 -5.16 -17.64 10.72
CA THR A 187 -4.95 -17.83 9.26
C THR A 187 -6.24 -17.92 8.44
N ALA A 188 -7.32 -18.36 9.08
CA ALA A 188 -8.64 -18.38 8.46
C ALA A 188 -9.29 -16.98 8.38
N ARG A 189 -8.90 -16.02 9.16
CA ARG A 189 -9.51 -14.69 9.30
C ARG A 189 -8.61 -13.57 8.78
N VAL A 190 -7.34 -13.54 9.18
CA VAL A 190 -6.38 -12.50 8.82
C VAL A 190 -5.71 -12.82 7.49
N THR A 191 -5.82 -11.91 6.52
CA THR A 191 -5.18 -12.03 5.21
C THR A 191 -3.86 -11.26 5.20
N LEU A 192 -2.80 -11.85 4.64
CA LEU A 192 -1.50 -11.20 4.51
C LEU A 192 -1.36 -10.53 3.13
N TYR A 193 -0.89 -9.28 3.15
CA TYR A 193 -0.60 -8.46 2.00
C TYR A 193 0.86 -8.03 2.02
N THR A 194 1.56 -8.11 0.90
CA THR A 194 2.90 -7.55 0.82
C THR A 194 2.84 -6.03 0.72
N GLY A 195 3.78 -5.39 1.35
CA GLY A 195 4.17 -4.00 1.25
C GLY A 195 5.69 -3.90 1.12
N ASN A 196 6.39 -5.05 0.93
CA ASN A 196 7.83 -5.13 0.69
C ASN A 196 8.10 -4.82 -0.79
N ASP A 197 8.22 -3.54 -1.11
CA ASP A 197 8.43 -3.08 -2.48
C ASP A 197 9.75 -3.58 -3.10
N ASP A 198 10.67 -4.03 -2.25
CA ASP A 198 11.95 -4.67 -2.62
C ASP A 198 11.85 -6.18 -2.90
N HIS A 199 10.65 -6.80 -2.80
CA HIS A 199 10.51 -8.25 -2.83
C HIS A 199 9.09 -8.72 -3.20
N ILE A 200 8.48 -8.05 -4.16
CA ILE A 200 7.05 -8.20 -4.47
C ILE A 200 6.71 -9.62 -4.95
N ILE A 201 7.38 -10.07 -5.99
CA ILE A 201 7.09 -11.36 -6.64
C ILE A 201 7.38 -12.53 -5.72
N PRO A 202 8.55 -12.63 -5.07
CA PRO A 202 8.83 -13.72 -4.15
C PRO A 202 7.85 -13.78 -2.97
N ASP A 203 7.41 -12.64 -2.42
CA ASP A 203 6.39 -12.62 -1.37
C ASP A 203 5.07 -13.26 -1.84
N LEU A 204 4.66 -13.01 -3.07
CA LEU A 204 3.39 -13.49 -3.64
C LEU A 204 3.43 -14.99 -3.99
N VAL A 205 4.59 -15.53 -4.39
CA VAL A 205 4.71 -16.92 -4.81
C VAL A 205 5.19 -17.86 -3.70
N THR A 206 5.75 -17.35 -2.60
CA THR A 206 6.31 -18.17 -1.52
C THR A 206 5.22 -18.86 -0.68
N PRO A 207 5.24 -20.19 -0.54
CA PRO A 207 4.46 -20.90 0.45
C PRO A 207 5.21 -20.89 1.80
N TYR A 208 4.83 -20.00 2.71
CA TYR A 208 5.42 -19.94 4.05
C TYR A 208 4.93 -21.13 4.87
N LYS A 209 5.82 -22.04 5.25
CA LYS A 209 5.53 -23.21 6.10
C LYS A 209 5.99 -22.91 7.52
N VAL A 210 5.06 -22.85 8.45
CA VAL A 210 5.31 -22.55 9.87
C VAL A 210 4.91 -23.75 10.71
N PRO A 211 5.76 -24.21 11.64
CA PRO A 211 5.40 -25.27 12.58
C PRO A 211 4.15 -24.91 13.41
N SER A 212 3.18 -25.81 13.50
CA SER A 212 1.94 -25.61 14.25
C SER A 212 1.36 -26.94 14.68
N LYS A 213 1.13 -27.13 15.99
CA LYS A 213 0.45 -28.31 16.56
C LYS A 213 0.99 -29.67 16.07
N GLY A 214 2.32 -29.80 15.96
CA GLY A 214 2.98 -31.03 15.55
C GLY A 214 3.08 -31.29 14.05
N ASP A 215 2.58 -30.34 13.23
CA ASP A 215 2.67 -30.35 11.76
C ASP A 215 3.03 -28.95 11.25
N PHE A 216 2.90 -28.70 9.96
CA PHE A 216 3.14 -27.41 9.33
C PHE A 216 1.83 -26.77 8.82
N THR A 217 1.62 -25.51 9.18
CA THR A 217 0.61 -24.67 8.56
C THR A 217 1.24 -23.90 7.39
N THR A 218 0.65 -24.01 6.19
CA THR A 218 1.08 -23.22 5.03
C THR A 218 0.27 -21.95 4.92
N VAL A 219 0.96 -20.81 4.90
CA VAL A 219 0.38 -19.48 4.74
C VAL A 219 0.92 -18.85 3.45
N ARG A 220 0.12 -18.04 2.78
CA ARG A 220 0.55 -17.26 1.61
C ARG A 220 0.18 -15.79 1.79
N ILE A 221 1.04 -14.92 1.33
CA ILE A 221 0.70 -13.52 1.06
C ILE A 221 -0.16 -13.51 -0.21
N ARG A 222 -1.34 -12.88 -0.14
CA ARG A 222 -2.38 -13.04 -1.15
C ARG A 222 -2.39 -11.94 -2.20
N GLY A 223 -1.98 -10.75 -1.85
CA GLY A 223 -1.97 -9.57 -2.72
C GLY A 223 -0.99 -8.54 -2.20
N GLY A 224 -1.03 -7.33 -2.74
CA GLY A 224 -0.17 -6.23 -2.33
C GLY A 224 -0.95 -4.95 -2.04
N LEU A 225 -0.53 -4.26 -0.99
CA LEU A 225 -0.83 -2.88 -0.70
C LEU A 225 0.52 -2.15 -0.68
N LEU A 226 0.95 -1.69 -1.85
CA LEU A 226 2.31 -1.29 -2.14
C LEU A 226 2.36 0.18 -2.56
N GLY A 227 3.40 0.88 -2.12
CA GLY A 227 3.72 2.21 -2.60
C GLY A 227 4.10 2.19 -4.09
N HIS A 228 4.87 1.20 -4.52
CA HIS A 228 5.22 0.98 -5.93
C HIS A 228 3.98 0.86 -6.82
N TRP A 229 2.92 0.20 -6.35
CA TRP A 229 1.68 0.06 -7.09
C TRP A 229 0.79 1.32 -7.12
N SER A 230 1.30 2.47 -6.67
CA SER A 230 0.73 3.80 -6.96
C SER A 230 0.91 4.18 -8.43
N VAL A 231 1.82 3.51 -9.14
CA VAL A 231 2.15 3.72 -10.54
C VAL A 231 2.10 2.39 -11.30
N TRP A 232 1.91 2.43 -12.61
CA TRP A 232 1.90 1.26 -13.50
C TRP A 232 0.92 0.16 -13.08
N VAL A 233 -0.24 0.58 -12.61
CA VAL A 233 -1.21 -0.29 -11.91
C VAL A 233 -1.79 -1.35 -12.84
N ARG A 234 -1.94 -1.07 -14.13
CA ARG A 234 -2.39 -2.08 -15.11
C ARG A 234 -1.44 -3.28 -15.13
N ASN A 235 -0.14 -3.01 -15.21
CA ASN A 235 0.87 -4.07 -15.22
C ASN A 235 1.01 -4.73 -13.84
N ALA A 236 0.79 -4.00 -12.75
CA ALA A 236 0.75 -4.56 -11.40
C ALA A 236 -0.38 -5.59 -11.23
N VAL A 237 -1.55 -5.35 -11.85
CA VAL A 237 -2.67 -6.30 -11.83
C VAL A 237 -2.30 -7.56 -12.62
N GLU A 238 -1.72 -7.42 -13.81
CA GLU A 238 -1.27 -8.56 -14.63
C GLU A 238 -0.17 -9.37 -13.93
N LEU A 239 0.75 -8.69 -13.25
CA LEU A 239 1.80 -9.32 -12.45
C LEU A 239 1.22 -10.14 -11.28
N LEU A 240 0.24 -9.59 -10.56
CA LEU A 240 -0.43 -10.32 -9.49
C LEU A 240 -1.16 -11.56 -10.02
N GLU A 241 -1.83 -11.47 -11.16
CA GLU A 241 -2.49 -12.60 -11.79
C GLU A 241 -1.51 -13.71 -12.16
N GLN A 242 -0.35 -13.35 -12.73
CA GLN A 242 0.74 -14.30 -13.04
C GLN A 242 1.27 -14.97 -11.78
N ALA A 243 1.54 -14.19 -10.72
CA ALA A 243 2.03 -14.72 -9.44
C ALA A 243 1.01 -15.65 -8.78
N GLN A 244 -0.28 -15.32 -8.83
CA GLN A 244 -1.37 -16.16 -8.31
C GLN A 244 -1.50 -17.46 -9.11
N ALA A 245 -1.37 -17.41 -10.43
CA ALA A 245 -1.40 -18.60 -11.30
C ALA A 245 -0.21 -19.53 -10.99
N ALA A 246 1.01 -18.99 -10.87
CA ALA A 246 2.20 -19.73 -10.48
C ALA A 246 2.05 -20.38 -9.09
N ALA A 247 1.51 -19.62 -8.13
CA ALA A 247 1.25 -20.12 -6.79
C ALA A 247 0.21 -21.25 -6.74
N ALA A 248 -0.82 -21.18 -7.59
CA ALA A 248 -1.86 -22.22 -7.73
C ALA A 248 -1.31 -23.48 -8.41
N ALA A 249 -0.50 -23.31 -9.45
CA ALA A 249 0.18 -24.40 -10.15
C ALA A 249 1.30 -25.06 -9.31
N ARG A 250 1.73 -24.43 -8.22
CA ARG A 250 2.88 -24.83 -7.39
C ARG A 250 4.19 -24.93 -8.18
N VAL A 251 4.30 -24.19 -9.26
CA VAL A 251 5.49 -24.07 -10.11
C VAL A 251 5.74 -22.60 -10.38
N VAL A 252 6.90 -22.12 -10.02
CA VAL A 252 7.30 -20.72 -10.25
C VAL A 252 8.23 -20.71 -11.47
N PRO A 253 7.82 -20.11 -12.60
CA PRO A 253 8.69 -19.95 -13.77
C PRO A 253 9.93 -19.11 -13.43
N ALA A 254 11.08 -19.49 -13.98
CA ALA A 254 12.31 -18.72 -13.78
C ALA A 254 12.18 -17.27 -14.30
N ASP A 255 11.44 -17.07 -15.40
CA ASP A 255 11.21 -15.74 -15.96
C ASP A 255 10.41 -14.83 -15.01
N LEU A 256 9.49 -15.38 -14.22
CA LEU A 256 8.78 -14.63 -13.20
C LEU A 256 9.71 -14.17 -12.05
N LEU A 257 10.70 -15.01 -11.69
CA LEU A 257 11.72 -14.62 -10.71
C LEU A 257 12.71 -13.61 -11.30
N ALA A 258 13.06 -13.73 -12.59
CA ALA A 258 13.90 -12.75 -13.29
C ALA A 258 13.19 -11.37 -13.36
N LEU A 259 11.86 -11.37 -13.54
CA LEU A 259 11.07 -10.14 -13.54
C LEU A 259 11.12 -9.41 -12.19
N ASP A 260 11.26 -10.12 -11.07
CA ASP A 260 11.40 -9.51 -9.74
C ASP A 260 12.59 -8.55 -9.65
N SER A 261 13.71 -8.91 -10.23
CA SER A 261 14.90 -8.04 -10.23
C SER A 261 14.66 -6.74 -10.99
N GLN A 262 13.90 -6.77 -12.08
CA GLN A 262 13.55 -5.60 -12.88
C GLN A 262 12.57 -4.70 -12.14
N VAL A 263 11.55 -5.28 -11.48
CA VAL A 263 10.58 -4.57 -10.65
C VAL A 263 11.29 -3.91 -9.47
N THR A 264 12.21 -4.62 -8.82
CA THR A 264 13.01 -4.10 -7.70
C THR A 264 13.93 -2.96 -8.14
N ASP A 265 14.57 -3.06 -9.33
CA ASP A 265 15.38 -1.98 -9.89
C ASP A 265 14.54 -0.73 -10.19
N CYS A 266 13.36 -0.89 -10.78
CA CYS A 266 12.41 0.21 -10.95
C CYS A 266 12.00 0.82 -9.60
N ASN A 267 11.73 -0.02 -8.61
CA ASN A 267 11.37 0.45 -7.27
C ASN A 267 12.51 1.27 -6.65
N ALA A 268 13.76 0.82 -6.76
CA ALA A 268 14.92 1.52 -6.23
C ALA A 268 15.04 2.96 -6.79
N ALA A 269 14.79 3.13 -8.10
CA ALA A 269 14.79 4.44 -8.75
C ALA A 269 13.61 5.32 -8.30
N ILE A 270 12.38 4.76 -8.31
CA ILE A 270 11.16 5.48 -7.98
C ILE A 270 11.13 5.87 -6.49
N PHE A 271 11.63 4.99 -5.61
CA PHE A 271 11.62 5.21 -4.16
C PHE A 271 12.86 5.91 -3.64
N ASP A 272 13.80 6.27 -4.53
CA ASP A 272 15.02 6.99 -4.15
C ASP A 272 15.84 6.27 -3.06
N VAL A 273 16.02 4.97 -3.24
CA VAL A 273 16.72 4.12 -2.27
C VAL A 273 18.15 4.63 -2.01
N ALA A 274 18.81 5.16 -3.05
CA ALA A 274 20.16 5.74 -2.96
C ALA A 274 20.23 6.92 -1.99
N ASN A 275 19.13 7.64 -1.79
CA ASN A 275 19.03 8.79 -0.88
C ASN A 275 18.14 8.47 0.35
N ASN A 276 18.17 7.23 0.84
CA ASN A 276 17.41 6.76 2.01
C ASN A 276 15.91 7.04 1.93
N PHE A 277 15.31 6.85 0.77
CA PHE A 277 13.89 7.03 0.49
C PHE A 277 13.39 8.49 0.61
N HIS A 278 14.29 9.49 0.50
CA HIS A 278 13.91 10.90 0.57
C HIS A 278 12.87 11.25 -0.48
N GLY A 279 13.06 10.84 -1.74
CA GLY A 279 12.20 11.15 -2.87
C GLY A 279 11.08 10.14 -3.14
N VAL A 280 10.64 9.32 -2.16
CA VAL A 280 9.68 8.24 -2.40
C VAL A 280 8.33 8.73 -2.92
N ILE A 281 7.77 9.80 -2.35
CA ILE A 281 6.48 10.35 -2.77
C ILE A 281 6.64 11.09 -4.10
N THR A 282 7.64 11.94 -4.22
CA THR A 282 7.90 12.73 -5.43
C THR A 282 8.32 11.86 -6.62
N GLY A 283 8.97 10.71 -6.40
CA GLY A 283 9.24 9.73 -7.43
C GLY A 283 7.97 9.12 -8.01
N CYS A 284 7.02 8.73 -7.16
CA CYS A 284 5.69 8.29 -7.62
C CYS A 284 4.96 9.42 -8.38
N HIS A 285 5.03 10.65 -7.88
CA HIS A 285 4.43 11.81 -8.54
C HIS A 285 5.07 12.07 -9.91
N GLU A 286 6.39 11.90 -10.06
CA GLU A 286 7.09 12.07 -11.33
C GLU A 286 6.60 11.09 -12.40
N ILE A 287 6.38 9.81 -12.03
CA ILE A 287 5.79 8.84 -12.95
C ILE A 287 4.39 9.30 -13.40
N LEU A 288 3.53 9.64 -12.45
CA LEU A 288 2.16 10.07 -12.73
C LEU A 288 2.10 11.39 -13.52
N ARG A 289 3.06 12.29 -13.29
CA ARG A 289 3.24 13.52 -14.07
C ARG A 289 3.62 13.21 -15.52
N ARG A 290 4.55 12.29 -15.76
CA ARG A 290 4.93 11.83 -17.12
C ARG A 290 3.72 11.25 -17.86
N GLN A 291 2.85 10.55 -17.15
CA GLN A 291 1.61 9.99 -17.68
C GLN A 291 0.49 11.03 -17.85
N GLY A 292 0.66 12.28 -17.37
CA GLY A 292 -0.34 13.34 -17.42
C GLY A 292 -1.45 13.24 -16.39
N LEU A 293 -1.37 12.27 -15.46
CA LEU A 293 -2.31 12.12 -14.35
C LEU A 293 -2.13 13.21 -13.29
N LEU A 294 -0.90 13.67 -13.06
CA LEU A 294 -0.60 14.84 -12.24
C LEU A 294 -0.02 15.97 -13.12
N GLU A 295 -0.16 17.22 -12.69
CA GLU A 295 0.46 18.38 -13.38
C GLU A 295 1.91 18.58 -12.94
N GLY A 296 2.22 18.26 -11.67
CA GLY A 296 3.53 18.41 -11.08
C GLY A 296 3.79 17.38 -10.03
N ILE A 297 4.95 17.48 -9.40
CA ILE A 297 5.39 16.59 -8.32
C ILE A 297 5.19 17.19 -6.94
N TRP A 298 4.36 18.21 -6.83
CA TRP A 298 4.16 18.99 -5.61
C TRP A 298 3.64 18.13 -4.46
N CYS A 299 4.26 18.34 -3.28
CA CYS A 299 3.79 17.81 -2.01
C CYS A 299 3.31 18.96 -1.10
N LEU A 300 2.57 18.65 -0.04
CA LEU A 300 2.15 19.64 0.96
C LEU A 300 3.36 20.30 1.62
N ASP A 301 4.36 19.50 1.98
CA ASP A 301 5.66 20.03 2.40
C ASP A 301 6.47 20.46 1.16
N PRO A 302 6.81 21.76 1.04
CA PRO A 302 7.64 22.25 -0.05
C PRO A 302 9.07 21.71 -0.06
N GLY A 303 9.55 21.16 1.06
CA GLY A 303 10.87 20.53 1.17
C GLY A 303 10.93 19.15 0.50
N GLU A 304 9.79 18.50 0.28
CA GLU A 304 9.75 17.23 -0.45
C GLU A 304 9.98 17.42 -1.95
N SER A 305 11.04 16.80 -2.46
CA SER A 305 11.48 16.89 -3.86
C SER A 305 12.15 15.59 -4.28
N LEU A 306 12.44 15.43 -5.56
CA LEU A 306 13.30 14.35 -6.03
C LEU A 306 14.69 14.49 -5.38
N GLY A 307 15.25 13.37 -4.96
CA GLY A 307 16.61 13.31 -4.45
C GLY A 307 17.66 13.54 -5.55
N PRO A 308 18.92 13.80 -5.16
CA PRO A 308 20.00 13.95 -6.11
C PRO A 308 20.16 12.72 -7.00
N GLY A 309 20.14 12.90 -8.34
CA GLY A 309 20.27 11.82 -9.33
C GLY A 309 19.01 10.95 -9.52
N GLN A 310 17.96 11.14 -8.74
CA GLN A 310 16.76 10.29 -8.82
C GLN A 310 16.05 10.42 -10.17
N LYS A 311 16.00 11.62 -10.76
CA LYS A 311 15.38 11.82 -12.07
C LYS A 311 16.07 11.01 -13.15
N GLU A 312 17.39 11.02 -13.15
CA GLU A 312 18.24 10.25 -14.08
C GLU A 312 18.03 8.74 -13.90
N GLU A 313 17.91 8.26 -12.66
CA GLU A 313 17.60 6.86 -12.37
C GLU A 313 16.20 6.47 -12.86
N ILE A 314 15.20 7.33 -12.70
CA ILE A 314 13.86 7.12 -13.28
C ILE A 314 13.95 7.08 -14.81
N ASP A 315 14.71 7.97 -15.46
CA ASP A 315 14.92 7.95 -16.91
C ASP A 315 15.59 6.63 -17.35
N ARG A 316 16.57 6.13 -16.59
CA ARG A 316 17.27 4.86 -16.85
C ARG A 316 16.30 3.68 -16.82
N VAL A 317 15.48 3.53 -15.78
CA VAL A 317 14.56 2.38 -15.67
C VAL A 317 13.43 2.43 -16.68
N TYR A 318 12.95 3.60 -17.05
CA TYR A 318 11.99 3.77 -18.16
C TYR A 318 12.55 3.26 -19.48
N ALA A 319 13.82 3.55 -19.77
CA ALA A 319 14.49 3.09 -20.98
C ALA A 319 14.80 1.58 -20.93
N ALA A 320 15.22 1.08 -19.76
CA ALA A 320 15.62 -0.32 -19.59
C ALA A 320 14.41 -1.29 -19.59
N TYR A 321 13.29 -0.88 -19.01
CA TYR A 321 12.14 -1.78 -18.76
C TYR A 321 10.81 -1.21 -19.29
N PRO A 322 10.71 -0.90 -20.61
CA PRO A 322 9.50 -0.29 -21.18
C PRO A 322 8.25 -1.19 -21.07
N HIS A 323 8.43 -2.49 -20.87
CA HIS A 323 7.36 -3.45 -20.68
C HIS A 323 6.72 -3.42 -19.27
N LEU A 324 7.34 -2.71 -18.32
CA LEU A 324 6.81 -2.58 -16.96
C LEU A 324 5.91 -1.35 -16.78
N ASN A 325 5.94 -0.36 -17.70
CA ASN A 325 5.05 0.79 -17.62
C ASN A 325 3.72 0.52 -18.33
N ASP A 326 2.68 1.27 -17.91
CA ASP A 326 1.35 1.22 -18.52
C ASP A 326 0.98 2.52 -19.27
N ASP A 327 1.97 3.23 -19.77
CA ASP A 327 1.81 4.55 -20.43
C ASP A 327 0.82 4.51 -21.59
N ALA A 328 0.81 3.44 -22.37
CA ALA A 328 -0.13 3.28 -23.48
C ALA A 328 -1.57 3.21 -22.98
N PHE A 329 -1.81 2.45 -21.90
CA PHE A 329 -3.12 2.35 -21.26
C PHE A 329 -3.58 3.70 -20.69
N VAL A 330 -2.69 4.42 -20.02
CA VAL A 330 -3.00 5.76 -19.48
C VAL A 330 -3.32 6.73 -20.61
N ARG A 331 -2.50 6.80 -21.66
CA ARG A 331 -2.70 7.70 -22.81
C ARG A 331 -4.06 7.49 -23.48
N GLN A 332 -4.50 6.25 -23.61
CA GLN A 332 -5.78 5.91 -24.24
C GLN A 332 -7.00 6.35 -23.40
N ASN A 333 -6.86 6.46 -22.08
CA ASN A 333 -7.98 6.67 -21.18
C ASN A 333 -7.96 8.02 -20.45
N LEU A 334 -6.83 8.74 -20.46
CA LEU A 334 -6.60 9.93 -19.64
C LEU A 334 -7.68 11.00 -19.81
N ALA A 335 -8.10 11.30 -21.06
CA ALA A 335 -9.12 12.29 -21.33
C ALA A 335 -10.46 11.96 -20.66
N ARG A 336 -10.83 10.67 -20.65
CA ARG A 336 -12.05 10.17 -20.00
C ARG A 336 -11.97 10.27 -18.48
N TRP A 337 -10.81 10.02 -17.90
CA TRP A 337 -10.64 10.12 -16.43
C TRP A 337 -10.64 11.58 -15.95
N LEU A 338 -10.14 12.50 -16.78
CA LEU A 338 -10.11 13.94 -16.49
C LEU A 338 -11.44 14.66 -16.78
N ALA A 339 -12.37 14.01 -17.46
CA ALA A 339 -13.72 14.53 -17.66
C ALA A 339 -14.52 14.48 -16.35
#